data_5dd10b7fd35f2efb09491cea7107a323
#
_entry.id   5dd10b7fd35f2efb09491cea7107a323
#
_cell.length_a   1.000
_cell.length_b   1.000
_cell.length_c   1.000
_cell.angle_alpha   90.00
_cell.angle_beta   90.00
_cell.angle_gamma   90.00
#
_symmetry.space_group_name_H-M   'P 1'
#
loop_
_entity.id
_entity.type
_entity.pdbx_description
1 polymer ?
#
loop_
_entity_poly.entity_id
_entity_poly.type
_entity_poly.pdbx_seq_one_letter_code
_entity_poly.pdbx_strand_id
1 'polypeptide(L)'
;SLYARDHTVLRDPRYDGSVVQERAATLCRLAPSFLRFGSFELYAMHGDWTQLRQCVGFAVEQYWPEILQAHHRTEAITAWPPSAWRALLEDWLTDVVRLTAELVAAWQSVGFVHGVLNTDNLSIHGLTLDFGPYGFLEGVDQSWTPNSSDQAGRYAYGQQVTVCRWNLERLVYALACSLGEPHALNTVLADYEHHYEQALHRRMAIKLGLRPGVTLAAVGEATTHWFAMLQTQQADFTRAHRALATVCTLPELIAMVRQNAY
;
A
#
# COMPACT_ATOMS: atom_id res chain seq x y z
N SER A 1 -6.62 0.80 19.97
CA SER A 1 -6.96 1.65 21.14
C SER A 1 -5.91 2.73 21.29
N LEU A 2 -6.34 3.95 21.61
CA LEU A 2 -5.48 5.09 21.90
C LEU A 2 -5.56 5.42 23.40
N TYR A 3 -4.41 5.50 24.05
CA TYR A 3 -4.31 5.89 25.45
C TYR A 3 -3.49 7.19 25.55
N ALA A 4 -4.18 8.31 25.79
CA ALA A 4 -3.52 9.57 26.09
C ALA A 4 -2.92 9.52 27.50
N ARG A 5 -1.71 10.07 27.68
CA ARG A 5 -1.02 10.18 28.95
C ARG A 5 -0.59 11.62 29.18
N ASP A 6 -0.56 12.03 30.46
CA ASP A 6 -0.12 13.38 30.87
C ASP A 6 1.40 13.53 30.95
N HIS A 7 2.14 12.75 30.20
CA HIS A 7 3.59 12.91 30.08
C HIS A 7 4.00 13.37 28.69
N THR A 8 5.12 14.02 28.63
CA THR A 8 5.70 14.55 27.41
C THR A 8 6.99 13.83 27.09
N VAL A 9 7.33 13.78 25.79
CA VAL A 9 8.60 13.24 25.27
C VAL A 9 9.35 14.33 24.52
N LEU A 10 10.66 14.27 24.59
CA LEU A 10 11.52 15.12 23.75
C LEU A 10 11.67 14.48 22.38
N ARG A 11 11.35 15.21 21.33
CA ARG A 11 11.52 14.77 19.94
C ARG A 11 12.24 15.84 19.13
N ASP A 12 13.03 15.38 18.20
CA ASP A 12 13.58 16.18 17.11
C ASP A 12 12.86 15.78 15.81
N PRO A 13 11.70 16.42 15.49
CA PRO A 13 10.87 16.02 14.34
C PRO A 13 11.50 16.34 12.98
N ARG A 14 12.55 17.18 12.97
CA ARG A 14 13.26 17.61 11.75
C ARG A 14 14.64 17.02 11.60
N TYR A 15 15.13 16.31 12.63
CA TYR A 15 16.51 15.78 12.69
C TYR A 15 17.58 16.85 12.48
N ASP A 16 17.31 18.08 12.94
CA ASP A 16 18.19 19.24 12.82
C ASP A 16 18.76 19.72 14.16
N GLY A 17 18.51 18.96 15.24
CA GLY A 17 18.89 19.29 16.60
C GLY A 17 17.87 20.18 17.34
N SER A 18 16.77 20.56 16.68
CA SER A 18 15.69 21.38 17.27
C SER A 18 14.73 20.50 18.07
N VAL A 19 15.10 20.22 19.32
CA VAL A 19 14.29 19.37 20.21
C VAL A 19 13.07 20.11 20.72
N VAL A 20 11.89 19.51 20.55
CA VAL A 20 10.62 20.03 21.08
C VAL A 20 10.02 19.04 22.08
N GLN A 21 9.26 19.54 23.03
CA GLN A 21 8.54 18.75 24.00
C GLN A 21 7.11 18.52 23.51
N GLU A 22 6.77 17.27 23.22
CA GLU A 22 5.46 16.88 22.69
C GLU A 22 4.70 16.01 23.71
N ARG A 23 3.37 16.11 23.69
CA ARG A 23 2.53 15.19 24.46
C ARG A 23 2.63 13.79 23.91
N ALA A 24 2.82 12.82 24.79
CA ALA A 24 2.88 11.42 24.43
C ALA A 24 1.52 10.74 24.49
N ALA A 25 1.31 9.75 23.62
CA ALA A 25 0.18 8.84 23.66
C ALA A 25 0.65 7.42 23.34
N THR A 26 -0.11 6.43 23.76
CA THR A 26 0.11 5.03 23.37
C THR A 26 -0.98 4.61 22.40
N LEU A 27 -0.59 4.19 21.19
CA LEU A 27 -1.49 3.61 20.20
C LEU A 27 -1.27 2.09 20.15
N CYS A 28 -2.34 1.32 20.33
CA CYS A 28 -2.32 -0.13 20.11
C CYS A 28 -2.94 -0.45 18.75
N ARG A 29 -2.15 -1.03 17.86
CA ARG A 29 -2.54 -1.55 16.56
C ARG A 29 -2.69 -3.06 16.63
N LEU A 30 -3.85 -3.58 16.21
CA LEU A 30 -4.10 -5.02 16.04
C LEU A 30 -4.10 -5.35 14.55
N ALA A 31 -3.43 -6.43 14.18
CA ALA A 31 -3.40 -6.98 12.84
C ALA A 31 -3.28 -8.51 12.91
N PRO A 32 -3.70 -9.27 11.88
CA PRO A 32 -3.48 -10.71 11.81
C PRO A 32 -2.02 -11.08 11.95
N SER A 33 -1.14 -10.29 11.32
CA SER A 33 0.31 -10.46 11.37
C SER A 33 1.01 -9.12 11.17
N PHE A 34 2.26 -9.05 11.62
CA PHE A 34 3.19 -7.95 11.34
C PHE A 34 4.36 -8.42 10.46
N LEU A 35 4.22 -9.54 9.75
CA LEU A 35 5.18 -9.99 8.75
C LEU A 35 5.24 -8.98 7.61
N ARG A 36 6.46 -8.60 7.26
CA ARG A 36 6.80 -7.56 6.28
C ARG A 36 7.63 -8.16 5.16
N PHE A 37 7.73 -7.48 4.05
CA PHE A 37 8.60 -7.91 2.95
C PHE A 37 10.05 -8.06 3.43
N GLY A 38 10.55 -7.11 4.22
CA GLY A 38 11.90 -7.16 4.80
C GLY A 38 12.16 -8.39 5.68
N SER A 39 11.12 -8.99 6.29
CA SER A 39 11.28 -10.24 7.05
C SER A 39 11.81 -11.40 6.18
N PHE A 40 11.43 -11.46 4.92
CA PHE A 40 11.87 -12.47 3.96
C PHE A 40 13.22 -12.09 3.34
N GLU A 41 13.43 -10.80 3.05
CA GLU A 41 14.71 -10.31 2.52
C GLU A 41 15.86 -10.59 3.48
N LEU A 42 15.64 -10.47 4.79
CA LEU A 42 16.66 -10.72 5.80
C LEU A 42 17.28 -12.12 5.67
N TYR A 43 16.46 -13.16 5.55
CA TYR A 43 16.95 -14.52 5.37
C TYR A 43 17.63 -14.71 4.01
N ALA A 44 17.09 -14.14 2.96
CA ALA A 44 17.66 -14.19 1.62
C ALA A 44 19.06 -13.52 1.56
N MET A 45 19.23 -12.37 2.22
CA MET A 45 20.52 -11.67 2.30
C MET A 45 21.60 -12.48 3.00
N HIS A 46 21.24 -13.32 3.98
CA HIS A 46 22.17 -14.21 4.66
C HIS A 46 22.34 -15.58 3.96
N GLY A 47 21.62 -15.84 2.87
CA GLY A 47 21.61 -17.15 2.20
C GLY A 47 20.98 -18.26 3.03
N ASP A 48 20.18 -17.92 4.05
CA ASP A 48 19.53 -18.90 4.92
C ASP A 48 18.21 -19.37 4.32
N TRP A 49 18.32 -20.20 3.29
CA TRP A 49 17.18 -20.73 2.55
C TRP A 49 16.27 -21.62 3.38
N THR A 50 16.80 -22.25 4.42
CA THR A 50 16.02 -23.08 5.33
C THR A 50 15.07 -22.22 6.17
N GLN A 51 15.58 -21.17 6.78
CA GLN A 51 14.76 -20.23 7.55
C GLN A 51 13.78 -19.46 6.64
N LEU A 52 14.20 -19.07 5.42
CA LEU A 52 13.31 -18.46 4.44
C LEU A 52 12.10 -19.36 4.13
N ARG A 53 12.34 -20.64 3.85
CA ARG A 53 11.26 -21.63 3.60
C ARG A 53 10.37 -21.81 4.81
N GLN A 54 10.94 -21.84 6.02
CA GLN A 54 10.15 -21.92 7.25
C GLN A 54 9.30 -20.67 7.46
N CYS A 55 9.82 -19.47 7.21
CA CYS A 55 9.10 -18.22 7.33
C CYS A 55 7.91 -18.13 6.33
N VAL A 56 8.15 -18.52 5.07
CA VAL A 56 7.07 -18.62 4.06
C VAL A 56 6.06 -19.69 4.47
N GLY A 57 6.55 -20.88 4.90
CA GLY A 57 5.70 -21.97 5.36
C GLY A 57 4.77 -21.53 6.47
N PHE A 58 5.32 -20.89 7.50
CA PHE A 58 4.52 -20.32 8.59
C PHE A 58 3.47 -19.32 8.06
N ALA A 59 3.86 -18.40 7.18
CA ALA A 59 2.94 -17.42 6.64
C ALA A 59 1.79 -18.07 5.87
N VAL A 60 2.09 -19.05 4.99
CA VAL A 60 1.08 -19.73 4.18
C VAL A 60 0.18 -20.62 5.05
N GLU A 61 0.74 -21.40 5.98
CA GLU A 61 -0.02 -22.26 6.87
C GLU A 61 -1.01 -21.48 7.74
N GLN A 62 -0.61 -20.32 8.24
CA GLN A 62 -1.43 -19.51 9.13
C GLN A 62 -2.46 -18.64 8.42
N TYR A 63 -2.13 -18.11 7.22
CA TYR A 63 -2.91 -17.03 6.61
C TYR A 63 -3.45 -17.34 5.23
N TRP A 64 -2.93 -18.38 4.55
CA TRP A 64 -3.38 -18.86 3.22
C TRP A 64 -3.52 -20.39 3.19
N PRO A 65 -4.21 -21.02 4.17
CA PRO A 65 -4.32 -22.46 4.23
C PRO A 65 -4.97 -23.09 2.99
N GLU A 66 -5.81 -22.33 2.26
CA GLU A 66 -6.42 -22.73 1.01
C GLU A 66 -5.38 -22.94 -0.11
N ILE A 67 -4.37 -22.10 -0.19
CA ILE A 67 -3.25 -22.28 -1.14
C ILE A 67 -2.53 -23.59 -0.83
N LEU A 68 -2.22 -23.81 0.45
CA LEU A 68 -1.52 -25.04 0.86
C LEU A 68 -2.35 -26.31 0.56
N GLN A 69 -3.66 -26.26 0.81
CA GLN A 69 -4.57 -27.37 0.51
C GLN A 69 -4.62 -27.69 -1.00
N ALA A 70 -4.56 -26.67 -1.85
CA ALA A 70 -4.56 -26.83 -3.32
C ALA A 70 -3.34 -27.63 -3.84
N HIS A 71 -2.22 -27.59 -3.12
CA HIS A 71 -1.03 -28.35 -3.47
C HIS A 71 -1.07 -29.83 -3.07
N HIS A 72 -2.07 -30.27 -2.28
CA HIS A 72 -2.32 -31.64 -1.88
C HIS A 72 -1.10 -32.38 -1.30
N ARG A 73 -0.25 -31.67 -0.53
CA ARG A 73 0.97 -32.20 0.06
C ARG A 73 0.83 -32.33 1.57
N THR A 74 1.46 -33.39 2.12
CA THR A 74 1.43 -33.70 3.56
C THR A 74 2.76 -33.51 4.25
N GLU A 75 3.86 -33.49 3.47
CA GLU A 75 5.22 -33.26 3.96
C GLU A 75 5.45 -31.78 4.32
N ALA A 76 6.36 -31.53 5.24
CA ALA A 76 6.76 -30.17 5.61
C ALA A 76 7.25 -29.37 4.38
N ILE A 77 6.88 -28.10 4.29
CA ILE A 77 7.23 -27.21 3.16
C ILE A 77 8.74 -27.14 2.91
N THR A 78 9.54 -27.26 3.96
CA THR A 78 11.00 -27.29 3.84
C THR A 78 11.54 -28.50 3.05
N ALA A 79 10.77 -29.58 2.97
CA ALA A 79 11.10 -30.79 2.22
C ALA A 79 10.56 -30.78 0.77
N TRP A 80 9.82 -29.76 0.36
CA TRP A 80 9.22 -29.72 -0.98
C TRP A 80 10.30 -29.61 -2.06
N PRO A 81 10.15 -30.35 -3.18
CA PRO A 81 11.06 -30.26 -4.30
C PRO A 81 10.97 -28.86 -4.94
N PRO A 82 12.02 -28.42 -5.68
CA PRO A 82 12.09 -27.08 -6.26
C PRO A 82 10.86 -26.68 -7.10
N SER A 83 10.29 -27.61 -7.86
CA SER A 83 9.10 -27.34 -8.69
C SER A 83 7.85 -27.04 -7.86
N ALA A 84 7.63 -27.80 -6.79
CA ALA A 84 6.49 -27.57 -5.88
C ALA A 84 6.70 -26.31 -5.05
N TRP A 85 7.92 -26.05 -4.62
CA TRP A 85 8.28 -24.81 -3.94
C TRP A 85 8.03 -23.58 -4.81
N ARG A 86 8.44 -23.64 -6.11
CA ARG A 86 8.15 -22.59 -7.09
C ARG A 86 6.65 -22.35 -7.22
N ALA A 87 5.86 -23.40 -7.44
CA ALA A 87 4.40 -23.26 -7.60
C ALA A 87 3.74 -22.63 -6.38
N LEU A 88 4.13 -23.03 -5.16
CA LEU A 88 3.64 -22.40 -3.92
C LEU A 88 3.96 -20.90 -3.87
N LEU A 89 5.20 -20.52 -4.23
CA LEU A 89 5.63 -19.13 -4.25
C LEU A 89 4.83 -18.32 -5.28
N GLU A 90 4.60 -18.87 -6.48
CA GLU A 90 3.81 -18.22 -7.53
C GLU A 90 2.37 -17.93 -7.05
N ASP A 91 1.70 -18.93 -6.49
CA ASP A 91 0.33 -18.79 -5.97
C ASP A 91 0.26 -17.77 -4.83
N TRP A 92 1.12 -17.89 -3.84
CA TRP A 92 1.14 -16.99 -2.69
C TRP A 92 1.51 -15.55 -3.08
N LEU A 93 2.53 -15.36 -3.90
CA LEU A 93 2.95 -14.03 -4.36
C LEU A 93 1.88 -13.35 -5.22
N THR A 94 1.12 -14.11 -6.01
CA THR A 94 -0.02 -13.55 -6.77
C THR A 94 -1.01 -12.86 -5.83
N ASP A 95 -1.32 -13.47 -4.70
CA ASP A 95 -2.19 -12.86 -3.68
C ASP A 95 -1.53 -11.64 -3.01
N VAL A 96 -0.25 -11.74 -2.63
CA VAL A 96 0.49 -10.62 -2.01
C VAL A 96 0.54 -9.41 -2.96
N VAL A 97 0.76 -9.63 -4.25
CA VAL A 97 0.75 -8.60 -5.30
C VAL A 97 -0.62 -7.92 -5.38
N ARG A 98 -1.69 -8.72 -5.45
CA ARG A 98 -3.07 -8.21 -5.48
C ARG A 98 -3.41 -7.39 -4.23
N LEU A 99 -3.11 -7.91 -3.04
CA LEU A 99 -3.38 -7.23 -1.76
C LEU A 99 -2.59 -5.90 -1.64
N THR A 100 -1.35 -5.87 -2.12
CA THR A 100 -0.53 -4.65 -2.15
C THR A 100 -1.12 -3.62 -3.10
N ALA A 101 -1.56 -4.03 -4.28
CA ALA A 101 -2.20 -3.15 -5.26
C ALA A 101 -3.51 -2.55 -4.71
N GLU A 102 -4.33 -3.36 -4.05
CA GLU A 102 -5.57 -2.92 -3.40
C GLU A 102 -5.32 -1.93 -2.24
N LEU A 103 -4.24 -2.14 -1.46
CA LEU A 103 -3.82 -1.23 -0.40
C LEU A 103 -3.44 0.14 -0.96
N VAL A 104 -2.60 0.16 -1.99
CA VAL A 104 -2.16 1.41 -2.62
C VAL A 104 -3.33 2.15 -3.26
N ALA A 105 -4.25 1.43 -3.91
CA ALA A 105 -5.48 2.01 -4.45
C ALA A 105 -6.36 2.63 -3.35
N ALA A 106 -6.40 2.00 -2.17
CA ALA A 106 -7.11 2.56 -1.02
C ALA A 106 -6.47 3.87 -0.56
N TRP A 107 -5.14 3.92 -0.43
CA TRP A 107 -4.42 5.15 -0.08
C TRP A 107 -4.68 6.27 -1.10
N GLN A 108 -4.51 5.97 -2.38
CA GLN A 108 -4.73 6.93 -3.47
C GLN A 108 -6.17 7.48 -3.45
N SER A 109 -7.15 6.61 -3.21
CA SER A 109 -8.55 7.02 -3.20
C SER A 109 -8.91 7.99 -2.09
N VAL A 110 -8.16 8.06 -1.00
CA VAL A 110 -8.42 8.93 0.16
C VAL A 110 -7.38 10.03 0.36
N GLY A 111 -6.42 10.15 -0.56
CA GLY A 111 -5.35 11.15 -0.45
C GLY A 111 -4.35 10.84 0.66
N PHE A 112 -4.25 9.59 1.11
CA PHE A 112 -3.29 9.18 2.14
C PHE A 112 -1.89 9.04 1.54
N VAL A 113 -0.89 9.56 2.26
CA VAL A 113 0.53 9.42 1.93
C VAL A 113 1.26 8.80 3.11
N HIS A 114 1.86 7.65 2.88
CA HIS A 114 2.55 6.90 3.93
C HIS A 114 3.85 7.58 4.38
N GLY A 115 4.60 8.14 3.44
CA GLY A 115 5.82 8.90 3.68
C GLY A 115 7.10 8.09 3.88
N VAL A 116 7.03 6.77 4.15
CA VAL A 116 8.21 5.87 4.24
C VAL A 116 7.85 4.48 3.73
N LEU A 117 8.01 4.27 2.43
CA LEU A 117 7.66 3.02 1.74
C LEU A 117 8.93 2.22 1.39
N ASN A 118 9.54 1.61 2.40
CA ASN A 118 10.56 0.58 2.23
C ASN A 118 9.97 -0.82 2.52
N THR A 119 10.73 -1.87 2.28
CA THR A 119 10.30 -3.26 2.47
C THR A 119 9.94 -3.59 3.91
N ASP A 120 10.50 -2.86 4.89
CA ASP A 120 10.18 -3.02 6.31
C ASP A 120 8.83 -2.40 6.70
N ASN A 121 8.22 -1.60 5.83
CA ASN A 121 6.94 -0.93 6.08
C ASN A 121 5.80 -1.47 5.20
N LEU A 122 6.04 -2.54 4.44
CA LEU A 122 5.01 -3.20 3.64
C LEU A 122 4.66 -4.57 4.20
N SER A 123 3.37 -4.73 4.49
CA SER A 123 2.78 -5.97 4.99
C SER A 123 2.48 -6.94 3.86
N ILE A 124 2.75 -8.24 4.08
CA ILE A 124 2.30 -9.31 3.16
C ILE A 124 0.76 -9.40 3.06
N HIS A 125 0.04 -8.78 3.99
CA HIS A 125 -1.44 -8.78 4.04
C HIS A 125 -2.09 -7.54 3.42
N GLY A 126 -1.34 -6.65 2.77
CA GLY A 126 -1.88 -5.40 2.26
C GLY A 126 -2.44 -4.50 3.37
N LEU A 127 -1.77 -4.44 4.51
CA LEU A 127 -2.14 -3.61 5.65
C LEU A 127 -1.19 -2.43 5.78
N THR A 128 -1.71 -1.26 6.14
CA THR A 128 -0.87 -0.12 6.48
C THR A 128 -0.14 -0.39 7.79
N LEU A 129 1.19 -0.35 7.77
CA LEU A 129 2.06 -0.53 8.94
C LEU A 129 2.95 0.70 9.12
N ASP A 130 3.46 0.85 10.35
CA ASP A 130 4.46 1.87 10.71
C ASP A 130 4.07 3.30 10.31
N PHE A 131 3.04 3.80 10.98
CA PHE A 131 2.57 5.17 10.85
C PHE A 131 3.63 6.16 11.39
N GLY A 132 4.67 6.43 10.58
CA GLY A 132 5.69 7.44 10.85
C GLY A 132 5.22 8.82 10.40
N PRO A 133 5.90 9.46 9.46
CA PRO A 133 5.52 10.77 8.95
C PRO A 133 4.42 10.66 7.88
N TYR A 134 3.28 10.03 8.20
CA TYR A 134 2.16 9.94 7.28
C TYR A 134 1.34 11.22 7.28
N GLY A 135 0.55 11.40 6.23
CA GLY A 135 -0.41 12.50 6.15
C GLY A 135 -1.49 12.29 5.10
N PHE A 136 -2.35 13.27 4.96
CA PHE A 136 -3.39 13.31 3.95
C PHE A 136 -3.23 14.56 3.11
N LEU A 137 -3.55 14.47 1.82
CA LEU A 137 -3.56 15.62 0.93
C LEU A 137 -4.59 16.66 1.40
N GLU A 138 -4.17 17.91 1.42
CA GLU A 138 -5.10 19.04 1.45
C GLU A 138 -5.63 19.32 0.03
N GLY A 139 -4.77 19.66 -0.90
CA GLY A 139 -5.07 19.70 -2.32
C GLY A 139 -4.42 18.57 -3.10
N VAL A 140 -4.81 18.38 -4.35
CA VAL A 140 -4.19 17.36 -5.22
C VAL A 140 -2.80 17.83 -5.63
N ASP A 141 -1.79 17.28 -4.97
CA ASP A 141 -0.37 17.49 -5.30
C ASP A 141 0.35 16.14 -5.40
N GLN A 142 0.75 15.77 -6.62
CA GLN A 142 1.43 14.51 -6.89
C GLN A 142 2.84 14.45 -6.28
N SER A 143 3.45 15.60 -6.02
CA SER A 143 4.81 15.72 -5.48
C SER A 143 4.85 15.81 -3.95
N TRP A 144 3.70 15.98 -3.31
CA TRP A 144 3.64 16.17 -1.87
C TRP A 144 4.04 14.90 -1.08
N THR A 145 4.92 15.10 -0.09
CA THR A 145 5.31 14.09 0.89
C THR A 145 5.30 14.68 2.30
N PRO A 146 4.74 13.97 3.30
CA PRO A 146 4.78 14.41 4.69
C PRO A 146 6.13 14.18 5.36
N ASN A 147 7.06 13.49 4.69
CA ASN A 147 8.37 13.16 5.21
C ASN A 147 9.39 14.24 4.88
N SER A 148 9.75 15.06 5.85
CA SER A 148 10.73 16.15 5.70
C SER A 148 12.14 15.67 5.30
N SER A 149 12.47 14.39 5.56
CA SER A 149 13.76 13.79 5.17
C SER A 149 13.76 13.27 3.72
N ASP A 150 12.61 13.17 3.07
CA ASP A 150 12.47 12.70 1.70
C ASP A 150 12.59 13.87 0.70
N GLN A 151 13.77 14.46 0.63
CA GLN A 151 14.05 15.61 -0.26
C GLN A 151 13.88 15.27 -1.75
N ALA A 152 14.04 14.00 -2.12
CA ALA A 152 13.88 13.55 -3.50
C ALA A 152 12.42 13.24 -3.88
N GLY A 153 11.50 13.27 -2.93
CA GLY A 153 10.09 12.93 -3.13
C GLY A 153 9.85 11.47 -3.50
N ARG A 154 10.75 10.57 -3.10
CA ARG A 154 10.64 9.13 -3.39
C ARG A 154 9.30 8.56 -2.91
N TYR A 155 8.81 9.05 -1.78
CA TYR A 155 7.59 8.58 -1.13
C TYR A 155 6.41 9.53 -1.29
N ALA A 156 6.48 10.47 -2.26
CA ALA A 156 5.42 11.39 -2.57
C ALA A 156 4.13 10.65 -3.00
N TYR A 157 3.00 11.32 -2.91
CA TYR A 157 1.69 10.77 -3.26
C TYR A 157 1.67 10.09 -4.63
N GLY A 158 2.16 10.75 -5.66
CA GLY A 158 2.22 10.21 -7.02
C GLY A 158 3.22 9.06 -7.20
N GLN A 159 4.15 8.87 -6.27
CA GLN A 159 5.18 7.84 -6.37
C GLN A 159 4.79 6.52 -5.66
N GLN A 160 3.74 6.51 -4.84
CA GLN A 160 3.39 5.36 -4.01
C GLN A 160 3.17 4.08 -4.82
N VAL A 161 2.51 4.18 -5.99
CA VAL A 161 2.27 3.04 -6.88
C VAL A 161 3.59 2.43 -7.36
N THR A 162 4.48 3.26 -7.89
CA THR A 162 5.79 2.84 -8.42
C THR A 162 6.69 2.28 -7.33
N VAL A 163 6.73 2.92 -6.17
CA VAL A 163 7.56 2.48 -5.06
C VAL A 163 7.06 1.18 -4.45
N CYS A 164 5.75 0.97 -4.34
CA CYS A 164 5.22 -0.32 -3.87
C CYS A 164 5.50 -1.44 -4.87
N ARG A 165 5.43 -1.17 -6.18
CA ARG A 165 5.89 -2.13 -7.19
C ARG A 165 7.37 -2.49 -7.01
N TRP A 166 8.24 -1.50 -6.83
CA TRP A 166 9.65 -1.75 -6.57
C TRP A 166 9.87 -2.63 -5.32
N ASN A 167 9.09 -2.41 -4.24
CA ASN A 167 9.17 -3.24 -3.05
C ASN A 167 8.71 -4.69 -3.30
N LEU A 168 7.67 -4.88 -4.12
CA LEU A 168 7.27 -6.22 -4.57
C LEU A 168 8.38 -6.89 -5.38
N GLU A 169 9.08 -6.17 -6.25
CA GLU A 169 10.23 -6.67 -6.98
C GLU A 169 11.35 -7.14 -6.04
N ARG A 170 11.58 -6.44 -4.92
CA ARG A 170 12.55 -6.86 -3.90
C ARG A 170 12.13 -8.16 -3.21
N LEU A 171 10.87 -8.27 -2.80
CA LEU A 171 10.33 -9.50 -2.21
C LEU A 171 10.43 -10.68 -3.19
N VAL A 172 9.97 -10.50 -4.43
CA VAL A 172 9.99 -11.51 -5.49
C VAL A 172 11.43 -11.98 -5.76
N TYR A 173 12.37 -11.04 -5.89
CA TYR A 173 13.78 -11.34 -6.08
C TYR A 173 14.36 -12.17 -4.92
N ALA A 174 14.10 -11.75 -3.68
CA ALA A 174 14.58 -12.45 -2.49
C ALA A 174 14.10 -13.91 -2.45
N LEU A 175 12.85 -14.15 -2.79
CA LEU A 175 12.25 -15.49 -2.82
C LEU A 175 12.74 -16.30 -4.01
N ALA A 176 12.90 -15.71 -5.19
CA ALA A 176 13.41 -16.35 -6.39
C ALA A 176 14.86 -16.83 -6.22
N CYS A 177 15.69 -16.13 -5.45
CA CYS A 177 17.03 -16.57 -5.11
C CYS A 177 17.05 -17.94 -4.40
N SER A 178 16.02 -18.30 -3.65
CA SER A 178 15.89 -19.62 -3.02
C SER A 178 15.68 -20.77 -4.02
N LEU A 179 15.34 -20.44 -5.26
CA LEU A 179 15.25 -21.38 -6.39
C LEU A 179 16.55 -21.50 -7.18
N GLY A 180 17.57 -20.69 -6.87
CA GLY A 180 18.78 -20.54 -7.66
C GLY A 180 18.61 -19.74 -8.96
N GLU A 181 17.45 -19.15 -9.19
CA GLU A 181 17.08 -18.42 -10.41
C GLU A 181 16.44 -17.07 -10.03
N PRO A 182 17.20 -15.97 -9.91
CA PRO A 182 16.73 -14.69 -9.37
C PRO A 182 15.53 -14.04 -10.08
N HIS A 183 15.21 -14.47 -11.30
CA HIS A 183 14.10 -13.93 -12.10
C HIS A 183 12.96 -14.92 -12.33
N ALA A 184 13.02 -16.10 -11.70
CA ALA A 184 12.07 -17.20 -11.91
C ALA A 184 10.59 -16.84 -11.61
N LEU A 185 10.37 -15.85 -10.75
CA LEU A 185 9.05 -15.47 -10.27
C LEU A 185 8.57 -14.12 -10.81
N ASN A 186 9.29 -13.48 -11.75
CA ASN A 186 8.96 -12.12 -12.22
C ASN A 186 7.57 -12.02 -12.87
N THR A 187 7.03 -13.12 -13.38
CA THR A 187 5.70 -13.18 -14.01
C THR A 187 4.57 -12.80 -13.06
N VAL A 188 4.72 -13.03 -11.74
CA VAL A 188 3.69 -12.69 -10.74
C VAL A 188 3.45 -11.18 -10.62
N LEU A 189 4.40 -10.36 -11.09
CA LEU A 189 4.29 -8.90 -11.06
C LEU A 189 3.50 -8.32 -12.23
N ALA A 190 3.20 -9.13 -13.25
CA ALA A 190 2.61 -8.64 -14.51
C ALA A 190 1.26 -7.95 -14.31
N ASP A 191 0.47 -8.43 -13.36
CA ASP A 191 -0.89 -7.95 -13.12
C ASP A 191 -1.00 -6.86 -12.03
N TYR A 192 0.13 -6.37 -11.48
CA TYR A 192 0.12 -5.39 -10.38
C TYR A 192 -0.63 -4.12 -10.75
N GLU A 193 -0.28 -3.49 -11.89
CA GLU A 193 -0.92 -2.26 -12.36
C GLU A 193 -2.41 -2.48 -12.65
N HIS A 194 -2.74 -3.61 -13.25
CA HIS A 194 -4.13 -3.96 -13.54
C HIS A 194 -4.97 -4.11 -12.25
N HIS A 195 -4.45 -4.80 -11.24
CA HIS A 195 -5.10 -4.90 -9.93
C HIS A 195 -5.26 -3.54 -9.27
N TYR A 196 -4.23 -2.70 -9.33
CA TYR A 196 -4.28 -1.35 -8.79
C TYR A 196 -5.37 -0.51 -9.48
N GLU A 197 -5.38 -0.45 -10.80
CA GLU A 197 -6.37 0.31 -11.57
C GLU A 197 -7.79 -0.16 -11.29
N GLN A 198 -8.03 -1.45 -11.32
CA GLN A 198 -9.34 -2.00 -11.00
C GLN A 198 -9.80 -1.65 -9.58
N ALA A 199 -8.91 -1.76 -8.61
CA ALA A 199 -9.22 -1.45 -7.21
C ALA A 199 -9.48 0.06 -7.02
N LEU A 200 -8.69 0.93 -7.66
CA LEU A 200 -8.89 2.37 -7.63
C LEU A 200 -10.22 2.76 -8.28
N HIS A 201 -10.50 2.24 -9.48
CA HIS A 201 -11.73 2.56 -10.20
C HIS A 201 -12.96 2.10 -9.43
N ARG A 202 -12.96 0.90 -8.83
CA ARG A 202 -14.07 0.46 -7.97
C ARG A 202 -14.32 1.41 -6.81
N ARG A 203 -13.27 1.88 -6.14
CA ARG A 203 -13.37 2.84 -5.02
C ARG A 203 -13.85 4.21 -5.49
N MET A 204 -13.32 4.69 -6.61
CA MET A 204 -13.71 5.98 -7.17
C MET A 204 -15.13 5.98 -7.73
N ALA A 205 -15.60 4.88 -8.31
CA ALA A 205 -17.00 4.77 -8.73
C ALA A 205 -17.97 5.04 -7.57
N ILE A 206 -17.68 4.47 -6.39
CA ILE A 206 -18.46 4.69 -5.17
C ILE A 206 -18.34 6.15 -4.71
N LYS A 207 -17.11 6.69 -4.65
CA LYS A 207 -16.86 8.07 -4.19
C LYS A 207 -17.49 9.13 -5.09
N LEU A 208 -17.49 8.91 -6.39
CA LEU A 208 -18.09 9.80 -7.38
C LEU A 208 -19.60 9.59 -7.54
N GLY A 209 -20.20 8.63 -6.83
CA GLY A 209 -21.62 8.33 -6.91
C GLY A 209 -22.06 7.83 -8.28
N LEU A 210 -21.18 7.14 -9.02
CA LEU A 210 -21.47 6.62 -10.34
C LEU A 210 -22.47 5.45 -10.25
N ARG A 211 -23.39 5.38 -11.21
CA ARG A 211 -24.43 4.34 -11.24
C ARG A 211 -23.82 2.95 -11.46
N PRO A 212 -24.43 1.89 -10.91
CA PRO A 212 -24.08 0.52 -11.27
C PRO A 212 -24.16 0.30 -12.78
N GLY A 213 -23.19 -0.44 -13.34
CA GLY A 213 -23.11 -0.74 -14.77
C GLY A 213 -22.25 0.21 -15.60
N VAL A 214 -21.70 1.29 -15.01
CA VAL A 214 -20.66 2.09 -15.67
C VAL A 214 -19.41 1.24 -15.82
N THR A 215 -18.78 1.25 -17.01
CA THR A 215 -17.56 0.49 -17.29
C THR A 215 -16.38 1.03 -16.48
N LEU A 216 -15.43 0.17 -16.12
CA LEU A 216 -14.23 0.60 -15.41
C LEU A 216 -13.41 1.63 -16.20
N ALA A 217 -13.40 1.55 -17.54
CA ALA A 217 -12.75 2.55 -18.38
C ALA A 217 -13.39 3.93 -18.22
N ALA A 218 -14.72 4.03 -18.27
CA ALA A 218 -15.43 5.29 -18.04
C ALA A 218 -15.23 5.83 -16.62
N VAL A 219 -15.13 4.94 -15.62
CA VAL A 219 -14.78 5.35 -14.25
C VAL A 219 -13.37 5.92 -14.20
N GLY A 220 -12.42 5.30 -14.92
CA GLY A 220 -11.03 5.78 -15.01
C GLY A 220 -10.96 7.19 -15.62
N GLU A 221 -11.66 7.43 -16.73
CA GLU A 221 -11.77 8.76 -17.35
C GLU A 221 -12.38 9.79 -16.38
N ALA A 222 -13.48 9.44 -15.73
CA ALA A 222 -14.13 10.31 -14.75
C ALA A 222 -13.20 10.62 -13.56
N THR A 223 -12.44 9.63 -13.08
CA THR A 223 -11.45 9.80 -12.01
C THR A 223 -10.33 10.76 -12.42
N THR A 224 -9.79 10.58 -13.61
CA THR A 224 -8.75 11.46 -14.17
C THR A 224 -9.23 12.91 -14.27
N HIS A 225 -10.42 13.13 -14.85
CA HIS A 225 -11.01 14.46 -14.96
C HIS A 225 -11.31 15.08 -13.59
N TRP A 226 -11.78 14.27 -12.63
CA TRP A 226 -12.04 14.72 -11.26
C TRP A 226 -10.76 15.23 -10.58
N PHE A 227 -9.69 14.46 -10.60
CA PHE A 227 -8.42 14.88 -10.00
C PHE A 227 -7.82 16.11 -10.72
N ALA A 228 -7.89 16.17 -12.03
CA ALA A 228 -7.43 17.34 -12.80
C ALA A 228 -8.23 18.61 -12.43
N MET A 229 -9.53 18.47 -12.24
CA MET A 229 -10.40 19.58 -11.80
C MET A 229 -10.04 20.03 -10.37
N LEU A 230 -9.87 19.11 -9.42
CA LEU A 230 -9.46 19.45 -8.07
C LEU A 230 -8.13 20.18 -8.03
N GLN A 231 -7.16 19.72 -8.82
CA GLN A 231 -5.84 20.32 -8.91
C GLN A 231 -5.90 21.73 -9.53
N THR A 232 -6.64 21.89 -10.64
CA THR A 232 -6.76 23.19 -11.33
C THR A 232 -7.46 24.23 -10.48
N GLN A 233 -8.45 23.82 -9.68
CA GLN A 233 -9.21 24.71 -8.80
C GLN A 233 -8.58 24.85 -7.40
N GLN A 234 -7.45 24.19 -7.13
CA GLN A 234 -6.81 24.14 -5.81
C GLN A 234 -7.82 23.77 -4.72
N ALA A 235 -8.69 22.79 -4.99
CA ALA A 235 -9.75 22.40 -4.09
C ALA A 235 -9.23 21.45 -3.00
N ASP A 236 -9.73 21.63 -1.78
CA ASP A 236 -9.47 20.70 -0.67
C ASP A 236 -9.99 19.30 -1.02
N PHE A 237 -9.08 18.32 -0.99
CA PHE A 237 -9.32 16.95 -1.40
C PHE A 237 -10.48 16.31 -0.62
N THR A 238 -10.45 16.42 0.69
CA THR A 238 -11.43 15.76 1.55
C THR A 238 -12.78 16.45 1.52
N ARG A 239 -12.79 17.79 1.58
CA ARG A 239 -14.04 18.58 1.54
C ARG A 239 -14.75 18.42 0.21
N ALA A 240 -14.03 18.48 -0.91
CA ALA A 240 -14.61 18.30 -2.24
C ALA A 240 -15.28 16.93 -2.38
N HIS A 241 -14.61 15.84 -1.96
CA HIS A 241 -15.21 14.52 -2.00
C HIS A 241 -16.44 14.38 -1.09
N ARG A 242 -16.42 14.99 0.11
CA ARG A 242 -17.59 14.97 1.00
C ARG A 242 -18.77 15.75 0.45
N ALA A 243 -18.50 16.86 -0.21
CA ALA A 243 -19.55 17.72 -0.76
C ALA A 243 -20.27 17.09 -1.97
N LEU A 244 -19.65 16.11 -2.66
CA LEU A 244 -20.31 15.35 -3.74
C LEU A 244 -21.65 14.75 -3.32
N ALA A 245 -21.82 14.39 -2.04
CA ALA A 245 -23.06 13.82 -1.54
C ALA A 245 -24.26 14.79 -1.58
N THR A 246 -24.01 16.09 -1.71
CA THR A 246 -25.03 17.15 -1.71
C THR A 246 -25.22 17.81 -3.06
N VAL A 247 -24.42 17.46 -4.07
CA VAL A 247 -24.45 18.07 -5.41
C VAL A 247 -25.37 17.26 -6.31
N CYS A 248 -26.30 17.94 -6.98
CA CYS A 248 -27.26 17.32 -7.92
C CYS A 248 -27.06 17.76 -9.36
N THR A 249 -26.38 18.87 -9.60
CA THR A 249 -26.21 19.44 -10.95
C THR A 249 -24.76 19.84 -11.23
N LEU A 250 -24.38 19.92 -12.52
CA LEU A 250 -23.04 20.33 -12.92
C LEU A 250 -22.68 21.76 -12.47
N PRO A 251 -23.58 22.78 -12.55
CA PRO A 251 -23.30 24.11 -12.01
C PRO A 251 -23.02 24.10 -10.51
N GLU A 252 -23.78 23.33 -9.71
CA GLU A 252 -23.55 23.17 -8.28
C GLU A 252 -22.19 22.50 -8.01
N LEU A 253 -21.82 21.49 -8.82
CA LEU A 253 -20.51 20.82 -8.71
C LEU A 253 -19.36 21.81 -8.91
N ILE A 254 -19.44 22.64 -9.95
CA ILE A 254 -18.41 23.66 -10.24
C ILE A 254 -18.34 24.69 -9.10
N ALA A 255 -19.49 25.18 -8.64
CA ALA A 255 -19.54 26.11 -7.52
C ALA A 255 -18.95 25.52 -6.25
N MET A 256 -19.31 24.28 -5.93
CA MET A 256 -18.81 23.55 -4.78
C MET A 256 -17.30 23.38 -4.79
N VAL A 257 -16.72 22.95 -5.94
CA VAL A 257 -15.27 22.78 -6.06
C VAL A 257 -14.53 24.10 -5.84
N ARG A 258 -15.04 25.21 -6.40
CA ARG A 258 -14.47 26.55 -6.18
C ARG A 258 -14.58 27.03 -4.74
N GLN A 259 -15.69 26.72 -4.03
CA GLN A 259 -15.86 27.07 -2.64
C GLN A 259 -14.95 26.29 -1.68
N ASN A 260 -14.45 25.12 -2.11
CA ASN A 260 -13.51 24.27 -1.35
C ASN A 260 -12.05 24.52 -1.78
N ALA A 261 -11.75 25.57 -2.51
CA ALA A 261 -10.38 26.00 -2.75
C ALA A 261 -9.73 26.46 -1.42
N TYR A 262 -8.40 26.24 -1.28
CA TYR A 262 -7.62 26.60 -0.09
C TYR A 262 -6.51 27.59 -0.44
#